data_f263cc8df92ae93bb36bd88038178823
#
_entry.id   f263cc8df92ae93bb36bd88038178823
#
_cell.length_a   1.000
_cell.length_b   1.000
_cell.length_c   1.000
_cell.angle_alpha   90.00
_cell.angle_beta   90.00
_cell.angle_gamma   90.00
#
_symmetry.space_group_name_H-M   'P 1'
#
loop_
_entity.id
_entity.type
_entity.pdbx_description
1 polymer ?
#
loop_
_entity_poly.entity_id
_entity_poly.type
_entity_poly.pdbx_seq_one_letter_code
_entity_poly.pdbx_strand_id
1 'polypeptide(L)'
;MFDITKRTTITTDWAQLKTVQEQMNLAEIMLEVGSEFPICLEADADNENDVFEQLTAQVVHVTKEGRVMVVVKDCMGQMHAMNDYATNEGGWKDSAMRKWLNEDVLPRLPKELQAMIVPRTIRQMIDGKEVQTQDKLWLPSFTEMFGADAAAEWAPGDLGDEQFELFASERSRVKEVPGRGTWWYWLRSPYASYSTRFCLVYSLGNADDGYARYAAGVAFGFCL
;
A
#
# COMPACT_ATOMS: atom_id res chain seq x y z
N MET A 1 -18.59 4.49 -24.20
CA MET A 1 -18.35 5.75 -23.48
C MET A 1 -18.66 5.45 -22.03
N PHE A 2 -17.62 5.28 -21.19
CA PHE A 2 -17.81 4.97 -19.75
C PHE A 2 -18.13 6.26 -19.04
N ASP A 3 -19.29 6.31 -18.38
CA ASP A 3 -19.67 7.43 -17.54
C ASP A 3 -19.11 7.20 -16.11
N ILE A 4 -17.96 7.79 -15.84
CA ILE A 4 -17.23 7.66 -14.56
C ILE A 4 -17.62 8.79 -13.59
N THR A 5 -18.66 9.56 -13.87
CA THR A 5 -19.00 10.78 -13.13
C THR A 5 -19.69 10.56 -11.78
N LYS A 6 -19.79 9.36 -11.26
CA LYS A 6 -20.29 9.10 -9.90
C LYS A 6 -19.46 8.03 -9.25
N ARG A 7 -19.19 8.14 -7.94
CA ARG A 7 -18.68 7.09 -7.04
C ARG A 7 -19.31 5.73 -7.38
N THR A 8 -18.91 5.15 -8.48
CA THR A 8 -19.47 3.93 -9.05
C THR A 8 -18.46 2.83 -8.83
N THR A 9 -18.89 1.76 -8.22
CA THR A 9 -18.14 0.50 -8.22
C THR A 9 -17.91 0.13 -9.67
N ILE A 10 -16.70 0.29 -10.16
CA ILE A 10 -16.34 -0.08 -11.53
C ILE A 10 -16.25 -1.59 -11.53
N THR A 11 -17.18 -2.27 -12.20
CA THR A 11 -16.99 -3.66 -12.62
C THR A 11 -15.92 -3.64 -13.70
N THR A 12 -14.69 -3.86 -13.33
CA THR A 12 -13.54 -3.66 -14.22
C THR A 12 -13.33 -4.88 -15.09
N ASP A 13 -13.53 -4.70 -16.36
CA ASP A 13 -12.84 -5.49 -17.37
C ASP A 13 -11.39 -4.96 -17.47
N TRP A 14 -10.48 -5.66 -16.80
CA TRP A 14 -9.05 -5.31 -16.75
C TRP A 14 -8.41 -5.28 -18.14
N ALA A 15 -8.90 -6.06 -19.10
CA ALA A 15 -8.41 -6.06 -20.46
C ALA A 15 -8.75 -4.73 -21.17
N GLN A 16 -9.93 -4.17 -20.90
CA GLN A 16 -10.30 -2.85 -21.41
C GLN A 16 -9.49 -1.73 -20.77
N LEU A 17 -9.26 -1.80 -19.45
CA LEU A 17 -8.39 -0.84 -18.75
C LEU A 17 -6.95 -0.88 -19.26
N LYS A 18 -6.40 -2.06 -19.56
CA LYS A 18 -5.08 -2.19 -20.16
C LYS A 18 -4.99 -1.52 -21.51
N THR A 19 -5.98 -1.73 -22.39
CA THR A 19 -6.05 -1.08 -23.70
C THR A 19 -6.08 0.44 -23.57
N VAL A 20 -6.80 0.94 -22.57
CA VAL A 20 -6.88 2.39 -22.31
C VAL A 20 -5.58 2.91 -21.70
N GLN A 21 -4.92 2.16 -20.80
CA GLN A 21 -3.60 2.50 -20.26
C GLN A 21 -2.53 2.60 -21.36
N GLU A 22 -2.57 1.72 -22.36
CA GLU A 22 -1.64 1.71 -23.50
C GLU A 22 -1.91 2.85 -24.50
N GLN A 23 -3.14 3.34 -24.59
CA GLN A 23 -3.58 4.34 -25.54
C GLN A 23 -3.72 5.75 -24.96
N MET A 24 -3.95 5.87 -23.66
CA MET A 24 -4.22 7.12 -22.94
C MET A 24 -3.55 7.09 -21.57
N ASN A 25 -3.13 8.26 -21.08
CA ASN A 25 -2.75 8.41 -19.69
C ASN A 25 -3.96 8.07 -18.78
N LEU A 26 -3.81 7.17 -17.82
CA LEU A 26 -4.89 6.80 -16.90
C LEU A 26 -5.51 7.98 -16.15
N ALA A 27 -4.73 9.06 -15.93
CA ALA A 27 -5.26 10.32 -15.40
C ALA A 27 -6.28 10.97 -16.34
N GLU A 28 -6.20 10.73 -17.64
CA GLU A 28 -7.16 11.25 -18.64
C GLU A 28 -8.48 10.47 -18.64
N ILE A 29 -8.51 9.26 -18.02
CA ILE A 29 -9.73 8.46 -17.85
C ILE A 29 -10.50 8.88 -16.59
N MET A 30 -10.09 9.93 -15.90
CA MET A 30 -10.72 10.45 -14.68
C MET A 30 -10.80 9.42 -13.54
N LEU A 31 -9.72 8.65 -13.29
CA LEU A 31 -9.54 7.99 -12.02
C LEU A 31 -9.23 9.06 -10.96
N GLU A 32 -10.27 9.58 -10.37
CA GLU A 32 -10.16 10.61 -9.33
C GLU A 32 -9.75 9.99 -8.00
N VAL A 33 -9.05 10.77 -7.18
CA VAL A 33 -8.77 10.38 -5.80
C VAL A 33 -10.07 10.04 -5.07
N GLY A 34 -10.10 8.88 -4.43
CA GLY A 34 -11.30 8.31 -3.80
C GLY A 34 -12.10 7.35 -4.67
N SER A 35 -11.77 7.19 -5.97
CA SER A 35 -12.39 6.15 -6.81
C SER A 35 -12.08 4.76 -6.27
N GLU A 36 -13.08 3.88 -6.28
CA GLU A 36 -13.00 2.52 -5.72
C GLU A 36 -13.32 1.47 -6.78
N PHE A 37 -12.62 0.35 -6.76
CA PHE A 37 -12.87 -0.80 -7.64
C PHE A 37 -12.50 -2.12 -6.96
N PRO A 38 -13.23 -3.22 -7.26
CA PRO A 38 -12.94 -4.52 -6.69
C PRO A 38 -11.68 -5.12 -7.30
N ILE A 39 -10.89 -5.78 -6.45
CA ILE A 39 -9.80 -6.67 -6.84
C ILE A 39 -9.96 -8.00 -6.11
N CYS A 40 -9.50 -9.08 -6.75
CA CYS A 40 -9.53 -10.41 -6.17
C CYS A 40 -8.11 -10.83 -5.80
N LEU A 41 -7.99 -11.52 -4.68
CA LEU A 41 -6.78 -12.21 -4.27
C LEU A 41 -7.09 -13.71 -4.24
N GLU A 42 -6.45 -14.47 -5.12
CA GLU A 42 -6.60 -15.93 -5.16
C GLU A 42 -6.06 -16.55 -3.87
N ALA A 43 -6.64 -17.65 -3.45
CA ALA A 43 -6.11 -18.41 -2.33
C ALA A 43 -4.68 -18.88 -2.62
N ASP A 44 -3.83 -18.88 -1.60
CA ASP A 44 -2.49 -19.44 -1.69
C ASP A 44 -2.60 -20.96 -1.82
N ALA A 45 -2.15 -21.51 -2.95
CA ALA A 45 -2.25 -22.94 -3.25
C ALA A 45 -1.42 -23.83 -2.28
N ASP A 46 -0.42 -23.24 -1.62
CA ASP A 46 0.46 -23.91 -0.67
C ASP A 46 -0.05 -23.79 0.79
N ASN A 47 -1.15 -23.06 1.02
CA ASN A 47 -1.75 -22.85 2.32
C ASN A 47 -3.22 -23.30 2.35
N GLU A 48 -3.49 -24.51 2.86
CA GLU A 48 -4.84 -25.09 2.92
C GLU A 48 -5.87 -24.25 3.71
N ASN A 49 -5.41 -23.32 4.55
CA ASN A 49 -6.26 -22.45 5.35
C ASN A 49 -6.47 -21.07 4.69
N ASP A 50 -5.79 -20.79 3.61
CA ASP A 50 -5.98 -19.54 2.90
C ASP A 50 -7.19 -19.63 1.97
N VAL A 51 -7.87 -18.52 1.81
CA VAL A 51 -9.12 -18.43 1.06
C VAL A 51 -9.04 -17.31 0.03
N PHE A 52 -9.81 -17.45 -1.03
CA PHE A 52 -10.09 -16.36 -1.94
C PHE A 52 -10.60 -15.13 -1.16
N GLU A 53 -10.00 -13.98 -1.42
CA GLU A 53 -10.38 -12.73 -0.78
C GLU A 53 -10.77 -11.67 -1.82
N GLN A 54 -11.92 -11.05 -1.62
CA GLN A 54 -12.33 -9.89 -2.40
C GLN A 54 -11.97 -8.62 -1.64
N LEU A 55 -11.08 -7.82 -2.24
CA LEU A 55 -10.62 -6.55 -1.70
C LEU A 55 -11.24 -5.39 -2.50
N THR A 56 -11.29 -4.22 -1.90
CA THR A 56 -11.59 -2.96 -2.58
C THR A 56 -10.29 -2.17 -2.73
N ALA A 57 -9.89 -1.90 -3.96
CA ALA A 57 -8.80 -0.97 -4.25
C ALA A 57 -9.33 0.46 -4.30
N GLN A 58 -8.57 1.43 -3.80
CA GLN A 58 -8.94 2.83 -3.77
C GLN A 58 -7.81 3.70 -4.30
N VAL A 59 -8.14 4.63 -5.20
CA VAL A 59 -7.20 5.63 -5.68
C VAL A 59 -6.92 6.62 -4.55
N VAL A 60 -5.66 6.70 -4.12
CA VAL A 60 -5.26 7.52 -2.98
C VAL A 60 -4.53 8.81 -3.40
N HIS A 61 -3.94 8.80 -4.57
CA HIS A 61 -3.19 9.93 -5.11
C HIS A 61 -2.98 9.77 -6.62
N VAL A 62 -2.88 10.89 -7.35
CA VAL A 62 -2.47 10.94 -8.76
C VAL A 62 -1.29 11.89 -8.87
N THR A 63 -0.13 11.38 -9.31
CA THR A 63 1.06 12.21 -9.44
C THR A 63 0.93 13.21 -10.60
N LYS A 64 1.78 14.22 -10.61
CA LYS A 64 1.82 15.23 -11.70
C LYS A 64 2.11 14.64 -13.08
N GLU A 65 2.81 13.50 -13.09
CA GLU A 65 3.14 12.75 -14.32
C GLU A 65 2.00 11.81 -14.73
N GLY A 66 0.86 11.82 -14.01
CA GLY A 66 -0.31 11.01 -14.30
C GLY A 66 -0.26 9.57 -13.77
N ARG A 67 0.71 9.22 -12.92
CA ARG A 67 0.75 7.91 -12.28
C ARG A 67 -0.32 7.82 -11.19
N VAL A 68 -1.12 6.76 -11.24
CA VAL A 68 -2.21 6.54 -10.28
C VAL A 68 -1.70 5.64 -9.15
N MET A 69 -1.74 6.18 -7.92
CA MET A 69 -1.41 5.44 -6.70
C MET A 69 -2.67 4.84 -6.11
N VAL A 70 -2.66 3.55 -5.92
CA VAL A 70 -3.78 2.77 -5.42
C VAL A 70 -3.37 2.07 -4.12
N VAL A 71 -4.24 2.07 -3.12
CA VAL A 71 -4.06 1.29 -1.88
C VAL A 71 -5.36 0.52 -1.62
N VAL A 72 -5.29 -0.69 -1.09
CA VAL A 72 -6.50 -1.39 -0.66
C VAL A 72 -7.18 -0.59 0.45
N LYS A 73 -8.51 -0.45 0.33
CA LYS A 73 -9.33 0.38 1.23
C LYS A 73 -9.25 -0.09 2.67
N ASP A 74 -9.37 -1.39 2.87
CA ASP A 74 -9.23 -2.07 4.14
C ASP A 74 -8.07 -3.06 4.10
N CYS A 75 -7.69 -3.60 5.24
CA CYS A 75 -6.60 -4.56 5.32
C CYS A 75 -7.01 -5.92 4.74
N MET A 76 -6.02 -6.67 4.29
CA MET A 76 -6.18 -8.10 3.99
C MET A 76 -6.64 -8.87 5.24
N GLY A 77 -7.31 -9.99 5.05
CA GLY A 77 -7.67 -10.90 6.14
C GLY A 77 -6.47 -11.51 6.85
N GLN A 78 -5.38 -11.70 6.12
CA GLN A 78 -4.12 -12.18 6.67
C GLN A 78 -3.30 -11.03 7.26
N MET A 79 -3.10 -11.06 8.58
CA MET A 79 -2.15 -10.16 9.25
C MET A 79 -0.73 -10.71 9.10
N HIS A 80 0.25 -9.82 8.98
CA HIS A 80 1.65 -10.20 8.80
C HIS A 80 2.60 -9.32 9.63
N ALA A 81 3.77 -9.84 10.00
CA ALA A 81 4.82 -9.09 10.65
C ALA A 81 5.68 -8.35 9.62
N MET A 82 6.31 -7.25 10.02
CA MET A 82 7.31 -6.58 9.16
C MET A 82 8.56 -7.44 9.01
N ASN A 83 8.99 -8.11 10.10
CA ASN A 83 10.15 -9.00 10.13
C ASN A 83 9.93 -10.14 11.14
N ASP A 84 10.68 -11.23 11.01
CA ASP A 84 10.63 -12.37 11.93
C ASP A 84 11.12 -12.00 13.33
N TYR A 85 12.00 -10.99 13.42
CA TYR A 85 12.59 -10.49 14.65
C TYR A 85 12.23 -9.02 14.87
N ALA A 86 12.39 -8.56 16.12
CA ALA A 86 12.16 -7.17 16.48
C ALA A 86 13.35 -6.30 16.00
N THR A 87 13.42 -6.03 14.69
CA THR A 87 14.43 -5.18 14.06
C THR A 87 13.84 -4.43 12.88
N ASN A 88 14.27 -3.20 12.65
CA ASN A 88 14.01 -2.44 11.45
C ASN A 88 15.29 -2.22 10.61
N GLU A 89 16.35 -2.97 10.90
CA GLU A 89 17.59 -2.98 10.15
C GLU A 89 17.33 -3.23 8.66
N GLY A 90 18.01 -2.49 7.79
CA GLY A 90 17.81 -2.55 6.34
C GLY A 90 16.51 -1.88 5.84
N GLY A 91 15.65 -1.42 6.74
CA GLY A 91 14.41 -0.71 6.42
C GLY A 91 13.43 -1.53 5.60
N TRP A 92 12.68 -0.85 4.72
CA TRP A 92 11.76 -1.50 3.79
C TRP A 92 12.48 -2.49 2.87
N LYS A 93 13.64 -2.09 2.37
CA LYS A 93 14.41 -2.88 1.39
C LYS A 93 14.62 -4.32 1.82
N ASP A 94 15.01 -4.54 3.08
CA ASP A 94 15.37 -5.86 3.60
C ASP A 94 14.26 -6.50 4.46
N SER A 95 13.07 -5.86 4.53
CA SER A 95 11.95 -6.38 5.32
C SER A 95 11.36 -7.67 4.74
N ALA A 96 10.97 -8.59 5.63
CA ALA A 96 10.24 -9.80 5.28
C ALA A 96 8.88 -9.46 4.64
N MET A 97 8.22 -8.39 5.10
CA MET A 97 6.97 -7.87 4.53
C MET A 97 7.10 -7.53 3.04
N ARG A 98 8.16 -6.80 2.65
CA ARG A 98 8.40 -6.46 1.24
C ARG A 98 8.54 -7.70 0.38
N LYS A 99 9.32 -8.66 0.87
CA LYS A 99 9.54 -9.95 0.18
C LYS A 99 8.22 -10.68 0.02
N TRP A 100 7.48 -10.87 1.10
CA TRP A 100 6.19 -11.54 1.11
C TRP A 100 5.18 -10.88 0.16
N LEU A 101 5.06 -9.55 0.16
CA LEU A 101 4.14 -8.85 -0.75
C LEU A 101 4.48 -9.11 -2.23
N ASN A 102 5.76 -9.11 -2.60
CA ASN A 102 6.16 -9.21 -4.00
C ASN A 102 6.41 -10.64 -4.48
N GLU A 103 6.69 -11.59 -3.60
CA GLU A 103 6.94 -12.99 -3.95
C GLU A 103 5.70 -13.88 -3.72
N ASP A 104 4.89 -13.61 -2.69
CA ASP A 104 3.76 -14.47 -2.31
C ASP A 104 2.40 -13.83 -2.62
N VAL A 105 2.19 -12.53 -2.30
CA VAL A 105 0.88 -11.86 -2.51
C VAL A 105 0.69 -11.45 -3.98
N LEU A 106 1.70 -10.85 -4.61
CA LEU A 106 1.60 -10.39 -6.00
C LEU A 106 1.16 -11.49 -6.98
N PRO A 107 1.69 -12.73 -6.93
CA PRO A 107 1.26 -13.81 -7.82
C PRO A 107 -0.21 -14.20 -7.70
N ARG A 108 -0.84 -13.89 -6.56
CA ARG A 108 -2.25 -14.19 -6.26
C ARG A 108 -3.23 -13.16 -6.84
N LEU A 109 -2.73 -12.01 -7.30
CA LEU A 109 -3.55 -11.03 -8.02
C LEU A 109 -3.89 -11.53 -9.43
N PRO A 110 -5.02 -11.09 -10.05
CA PRO A 110 -5.34 -11.41 -11.44
C PRO A 110 -4.16 -11.08 -12.37
N LYS A 111 -3.89 -11.96 -13.33
CA LYS A 111 -2.75 -11.82 -14.26
C LYS A 111 -2.80 -10.52 -15.06
N GLU A 112 -4.00 -10.10 -15.44
CA GLU A 112 -4.26 -8.85 -16.13
C GLU A 112 -3.86 -7.66 -15.26
N LEU A 113 -4.22 -7.67 -13.98
CA LEU A 113 -3.82 -6.64 -13.04
C LEU A 113 -2.30 -6.63 -12.83
N GLN A 114 -1.67 -7.81 -12.62
CA GLN A 114 -0.21 -7.92 -12.49
C GLN A 114 0.54 -7.32 -13.69
N ALA A 115 -0.04 -7.43 -14.90
CA ALA A 115 0.54 -6.88 -16.13
C ALA A 115 0.38 -5.36 -16.23
N MET A 116 -0.64 -4.79 -15.58
CA MET A 116 -0.88 -3.33 -15.53
C MET A 116 -0.05 -2.62 -14.46
N ILE A 117 0.27 -3.32 -13.37
CA ILE A 117 1.02 -2.73 -12.26
C ILE A 117 2.41 -2.30 -12.72
N VAL A 118 2.66 -0.99 -12.61
CA VAL A 118 3.96 -0.38 -12.90
C VAL A 118 4.84 -0.43 -11.65
N PRO A 119 6.09 -0.93 -11.73
CA PRO A 119 7.00 -0.90 -10.60
C PRO A 119 7.25 0.53 -10.12
N ARG A 120 7.28 0.70 -8.80
CA ARG A 120 7.59 1.96 -8.13
C ARG A 120 9.00 1.93 -7.57
N THR A 121 9.77 3.01 -7.78
CA THR A 121 11.02 3.24 -7.06
C THR A 121 10.68 3.77 -5.66
N ILE A 122 11.12 3.04 -4.64
CA ILE A 122 11.06 3.46 -3.24
C ILE A 122 12.47 3.79 -2.78
N ARG A 123 12.66 4.96 -2.17
CA ARG A 123 13.94 5.45 -1.69
C ARG A 123 13.88 5.67 -0.18
N GLN A 124 14.89 5.20 0.52
CA GLN A 124 15.01 5.42 1.96
C GLN A 124 16.46 5.75 2.35
N MET A 125 16.61 6.55 3.40
CA MET A 125 17.88 6.73 4.08
C MET A 125 18.00 5.72 5.23
N ILE A 126 18.89 4.75 5.10
CA ILE A 126 19.14 3.71 6.11
C ILE A 126 20.61 3.77 6.49
N ASP A 127 20.89 3.94 7.78
CA ASP A 127 22.25 4.05 8.34
C ASP A 127 23.13 5.08 7.60
N GLY A 128 22.52 6.24 7.26
CA GLY A 128 23.18 7.32 6.54
C GLY A 128 23.47 7.04 5.06
N LYS A 129 22.90 5.98 4.49
CA LYS A 129 23.04 5.65 3.07
C LYS A 129 21.66 5.62 2.39
N GLU A 130 21.58 6.20 1.21
CA GLU A 130 20.40 6.06 0.38
C GLU A 130 20.35 4.64 -0.19
N VAL A 131 19.22 3.97 0.03
CA VAL A 131 18.88 2.67 -0.55
C VAL A 131 17.64 2.80 -1.42
N GLN A 132 17.56 2.00 -2.48
CA GLN A 132 16.46 2.00 -3.43
C GLN A 132 15.94 0.59 -3.67
N THR A 133 14.63 0.48 -3.89
CA THR A 133 13.97 -0.74 -4.36
C THR A 133 13.06 -0.44 -5.55
N GLN A 134 12.74 -1.47 -6.30
CA GLN A 134 11.72 -1.46 -7.35
C GLN A 134 10.65 -2.48 -6.94
N ASP A 135 9.47 -1.99 -6.61
CA ASP A 135 8.41 -2.83 -6.05
C ASP A 135 7.11 -2.66 -6.82
N LYS A 136 6.45 -3.76 -7.13
CA LYS A 136 5.09 -3.76 -7.68
C LYS A 136 4.05 -3.59 -6.59
N LEU A 137 4.21 -4.31 -5.46
CA LEU A 137 3.40 -4.11 -4.26
C LEU A 137 4.26 -3.48 -3.16
N TRP A 138 3.67 -2.54 -2.45
CA TRP A 138 4.33 -1.78 -1.39
C TRP A 138 3.33 -1.40 -0.28
N LEU A 139 3.84 -1.04 0.90
CA LEU A 139 3.05 -0.37 1.93
C LEU A 139 3.22 1.16 1.79
N PRO A 140 2.20 1.96 2.15
CA PRO A 140 2.38 3.40 2.28
C PRO A 140 3.52 3.74 3.26
N SER A 141 4.24 4.85 3.01
CA SER A 141 5.19 5.39 3.98
C SER A 141 4.47 6.24 5.03
N PHE A 142 5.22 6.60 6.07
CA PHE A 142 4.74 7.54 7.06
C PHE A 142 4.47 8.92 6.43
N THR A 143 5.36 9.38 5.54
CA THR A 143 5.19 10.63 4.81
C THR A 143 3.93 10.62 3.95
N GLU A 144 3.64 9.54 3.26
CA GLU A 144 2.44 9.39 2.43
C GLU A 144 1.14 9.43 3.25
N MET A 145 1.20 9.00 4.50
CA MET A 145 0.04 8.99 5.40
C MET A 145 -0.13 10.31 6.15
N PHE A 146 0.96 10.91 6.67
CA PHE A 146 0.91 11.99 7.65
C PHE A 146 1.57 13.30 7.20
N GLY A 147 2.25 13.29 6.05
CA GLY A 147 2.96 14.44 5.51
C GLY A 147 4.38 14.60 6.03
N ALA A 148 5.14 15.46 5.34
CA ALA A 148 6.58 15.63 5.58
C ALA A 148 6.92 16.23 6.96
N ASP A 149 6.08 17.14 7.46
CA ASP A 149 6.33 17.79 8.77
C ASP A 149 6.29 16.76 9.92
N ALA A 150 5.31 15.86 9.91
CA ALA A 150 5.24 14.78 10.90
C ALA A 150 6.34 13.73 10.66
N ALA A 151 6.67 13.45 9.41
CA ALA A 151 7.71 12.48 9.06
C ALA A 151 9.11 12.91 9.49
N ALA A 152 9.38 14.21 9.60
CA ALA A 152 10.68 14.71 10.07
C ALA A 152 11.07 14.18 11.46
N GLU A 153 10.09 13.87 12.31
CA GLU A 153 10.32 13.28 13.64
C GLU A 153 10.22 11.75 13.63
N TRP A 154 9.22 11.22 12.93
CA TRP A 154 8.87 9.79 12.99
C TRP A 154 9.67 8.93 12.03
N ALA A 155 9.85 9.41 10.81
CA ALA A 155 10.43 8.64 9.69
C ALA A 155 11.27 9.53 8.75
N PRO A 156 12.32 10.23 9.26
CA PRO A 156 13.14 11.13 8.46
C PRO A 156 13.90 10.41 7.33
N GLY A 157 13.87 9.08 7.33
CA GLY A 157 14.46 8.26 6.29
C GLY A 157 13.61 8.09 5.04
N ASP A 158 12.33 8.50 5.04
CA ASP A 158 11.50 8.47 3.84
C ASP A 158 11.97 9.54 2.85
N LEU A 159 12.31 9.16 1.61
CA LEU A 159 12.89 10.06 0.63
C LEU A 159 12.00 10.21 -0.61
N GLY A 160 11.65 11.46 -0.91
CA GLY A 160 10.92 11.79 -2.14
C GLY A 160 9.44 11.42 -2.12
N ASP A 161 8.91 11.09 -0.95
CA ASP A 161 7.49 10.83 -0.76
C ASP A 161 6.75 12.14 -0.49
N GLU A 162 5.49 12.22 -0.92
CA GLU A 162 4.56 13.29 -0.58
C GLU A 162 3.29 12.71 0.03
N GLN A 163 2.58 13.51 0.84
CA GLN A 163 1.34 13.05 1.46
C GLN A 163 0.30 12.71 0.40
N PHE A 164 -0.27 11.52 0.48
CA PHE A 164 -1.36 11.16 -0.41
C PHE A 164 -2.62 11.97 -0.09
N GLU A 165 -3.22 12.53 -1.11
CA GLU A 165 -4.36 13.44 -1.00
C GLU A 165 -5.52 12.83 -0.19
N LEU A 166 -5.81 11.54 -0.41
CA LEU A 166 -6.87 10.85 0.32
C LEU A 166 -6.61 10.79 1.83
N PHE A 167 -5.35 10.70 2.25
CA PHE A 167 -4.97 10.49 3.65
C PHE A 167 -4.75 11.78 4.45
N ALA A 168 -5.21 12.91 3.95
CA ALA A 168 -5.09 14.20 4.65
C ALA A 168 -5.86 14.26 5.98
N SER A 169 -6.87 13.41 6.19
CA SER A 169 -7.66 13.36 7.43
C SER A 169 -7.47 12.05 8.20
N GLU A 170 -7.61 12.09 9.53
CA GLU A 170 -7.54 10.88 10.37
C GLU A 170 -8.58 9.84 9.95
N ARG A 171 -9.79 10.27 9.67
CA ARG A 171 -10.89 9.38 9.30
C ARG A 171 -10.59 8.58 8.01
N SER A 172 -9.90 9.18 7.05
CA SER A 172 -9.56 8.50 5.80
C SER A 172 -8.43 7.47 5.96
N ARG A 173 -7.69 7.53 7.06
CA ARG A 173 -6.64 6.58 7.41
C ARG A 173 -7.13 5.37 8.21
N VAL A 174 -8.37 5.42 8.74
CA VAL A 174 -8.95 4.28 9.49
C VAL A 174 -9.22 3.13 8.53
N LYS A 175 -8.76 1.94 8.87
CA LYS A 175 -8.97 0.70 8.11
C LYS A 175 -9.47 -0.43 9.00
N GLU A 176 -10.19 -1.36 8.40
CA GLU A 176 -10.66 -2.56 9.06
C GLU A 176 -9.79 -3.77 8.70
N VAL A 177 -9.70 -4.73 9.64
CA VAL A 177 -9.21 -6.08 9.38
C VAL A 177 -10.42 -7.01 9.43
N PRO A 178 -10.65 -7.86 8.44
CA PRO A 178 -11.78 -8.79 8.41
C PRO A 178 -11.92 -9.59 9.72
N GLY A 179 -13.12 -9.54 10.31
CA GLY A 179 -13.43 -10.22 11.57
C GLY A 179 -12.91 -9.53 12.85
N ARG A 180 -12.23 -8.37 12.73
CA ARG A 180 -11.68 -7.62 13.89
C ARG A 180 -12.22 -6.18 14.00
N GLY A 181 -12.82 -5.64 12.94
CA GLY A 181 -13.20 -4.22 12.87
C GLY A 181 -11.98 -3.32 12.66
N THR A 182 -12.08 -2.06 13.10
CA THR A 182 -10.96 -1.10 12.95
C THR A 182 -9.74 -1.58 13.72
N TRP A 183 -8.62 -1.64 13.01
CA TRP A 183 -7.39 -2.22 13.56
C TRP A 183 -6.17 -1.41 13.11
N TRP A 184 -5.05 -1.58 13.80
CA TRP A 184 -3.76 -1.00 13.42
C TRP A 184 -3.12 -1.78 12.27
N TYR A 185 -2.40 -1.05 11.38
CA TYR A 185 -1.79 -1.63 10.19
C TYR A 185 -0.43 -0.98 9.88
N TRP A 186 0.43 -1.76 9.24
CA TRP A 186 1.81 -1.39 8.98
C TRP A 186 1.97 -0.30 7.92
N LEU A 187 2.98 0.54 8.15
CA LEU A 187 3.63 1.39 7.15
C LEU A 187 5.04 0.84 6.86
N ARG A 188 5.59 1.18 5.67
CA ARG A 188 6.93 0.71 5.29
C ARG A 188 8.07 1.43 6.01
N SER A 189 7.80 2.53 6.71
CA SER A 189 8.79 3.41 7.31
C SER A 189 9.34 2.84 8.63
N PRO A 190 10.67 2.65 8.75
CA PRO A 190 11.29 2.38 10.04
C PRO A 190 11.02 3.53 11.01
N TYR A 191 10.68 3.21 12.26
CA TYR A 191 10.50 4.23 13.27
C TYR A 191 11.86 4.74 13.77
N ALA A 192 12.07 6.06 13.69
CA ALA A 192 13.38 6.66 13.93
C ALA A 192 13.91 6.47 15.36
N SER A 193 13.01 6.44 16.37
CA SER A 193 13.42 6.40 17.77
C SER A 193 13.80 5.01 18.29
N TYR A 194 13.43 3.93 17.58
CA TYR A 194 13.68 2.57 18.02
C TYR A 194 13.99 1.62 16.87
N SER A 195 15.20 1.06 16.86
CA SER A 195 15.69 0.12 15.86
C SER A 195 14.93 -1.22 15.77
N THR A 196 13.96 -1.42 16.66
CA THR A 196 13.14 -2.63 16.73
C THR A 196 11.73 -2.46 16.16
N ARG A 197 11.39 -1.24 15.67
CA ARG A 197 10.01 -0.86 15.35
C ARG A 197 9.86 -0.27 13.96
N PHE A 198 8.69 -0.47 13.39
CA PHE A 198 8.19 0.26 12.22
C PHE A 198 7.03 1.16 12.61
N CYS A 199 6.80 2.20 11.83
CA CYS A 199 5.62 3.03 11.95
C CYS A 199 4.37 2.25 11.54
N LEU A 200 3.25 2.61 12.11
CA LEU A 200 1.94 2.08 11.79
C LEU A 200 0.86 3.17 11.91
N VAL A 201 -0.31 2.89 11.39
CA VAL A 201 -1.52 3.68 11.66
C VAL A 201 -2.33 2.95 12.72
N TYR A 202 -2.69 3.64 13.79
CA TYR A 202 -3.52 3.09 14.85
C TYR A 202 -5.00 3.03 14.44
N SER A 203 -5.81 2.27 15.18
CA SER A 203 -7.22 1.99 14.85
C SER A 203 -8.12 3.22 14.69
N LEU A 204 -7.70 4.38 15.19
CA LEU A 204 -8.41 5.65 15.06
C LEU A 204 -7.84 6.55 13.95
N GLY A 205 -6.82 6.10 13.20
CA GLY A 205 -6.24 6.86 12.08
C GLY A 205 -5.05 7.74 12.47
N ASN A 206 -4.62 7.74 13.72
CA ASN A 206 -3.44 8.46 14.21
C ASN A 206 -2.16 7.64 14.02
N ALA A 207 -1.02 8.34 14.09
CA ALA A 207 0.31 7.71 14.03
C ALA A 207 0.60 6.90 15.28
N ASP A 208 1.27 5.76 15.10
CA ASP A 208 1.80 4.92 16.16
C ASP A 208 2.99 4.09 15.62
N ASP A 209 3.60 3.27 16.45
CA ASP A 209 4.69 2.37 16.11
C ASP A 209 4.51 1.00 16.77
N GLY A 210 5.13 -0.03 16.20
CA GLY A 210 5.05 -1.38 16.73
C GLY A 210 6.34 -2.19 16.53
N TYR A 211 6.54 -3.19 17.38
CA TYR A 211 7.67 -4.09 17.18
C TYR A 211 7.52 -4.84 15.86
N ALA A 212 8.56 -4.82 15.04
CA ALA A 212 8.60 -5.40 13.69
C ALA A 212 8.13 -6.85 13.62
N ARG A 213 8.29 -7.62 14.68
CA ARG A 213 7.91 -9.04 14.79
C ARG A 213 6.42 -9.27 15.09
N TYR A 214 5.64 -8.24 15.37
CA TYR A 214 4.21 -8.40 15.65
C TYR A 214 3.41 -8.45 14.35
N ALA A 215 2.40 -9.31 14.30
CA ALA A 215 1.47 -9.32 13.18
C ALA A 215 0.46 -8.18 13.33
N ALA A 216 0.32 -7.39 12.26
CA ALA A 216 -0.66 -6.33 12.16
C ALA A 216 -1.38 -6.37 10.81
N GLY A 217 -2.36 -5.51 10.63
CA GLY A 217 -3.06 -5.35 9.36
C GLY A 217 -2.11 -4.98 8.22
N VAL A 218 -2.43 -5.45 7.02
CA VAL A 218 -1.67 -5.19 5.80
C VAL A 218 -2.60 -4.55 4.78
N ALA A 219 -2.32 -3.30 4.43
CA ALA A 219 -3.01 -2.55 3.38
C ALA A 219 -1.99 -2.17 2.31
N PHE A 220 -1.76 -3.08 1.37
CA PHE A 220 -0.78 -2.86 0.31
C PHE A 220 -1.27 -1.88 -0.75
N GLY A 221 -0.33 -1.24 -1.43
CA GLY A 221 -0.57 -0.41 -2.60
C GLY A 221 0.15 -0.90 -3.84
N PHE A 222 -0.26 -0.36 -4.98
CA PHE A 222 0.37 -0.55 -6.29
C PHE A 222 0.20 0.70 -7.15
N CYS A 223 0.92 0.78 -8.27
CA CYS A 223 0.82 1.88 -9.23
C CYS A 223 0.24 1.38 -10.55
N LEU A 224 -0.61 2.23 -11.15
CA LEU A 224 -1.13 2.05 -12.50
C LEU A 224 -0.65 3.18 -13.40
#